data_dbc48cdd35b349f66980b494cd62c7ed
#
_entry.id   dbc48cdd35b349f66980b494cd62c7ed
#
_cell.length_a   1.000
_cell.length_b   1.000
_cell.length_c   1.000
_cell.angle_alpha   90.00
_cell.angle_beta   90.00
_cell.angle_gamma   90.00
#
_symmetry.space_group_name_H-M   'P 1'
#
loop_
_entity.id
_entity.type
_entity.pdbx_description
1 polymer ?
#
loop_
_entity_poly.entity_id
_entity_poly.type
_entity_poly.pdbx_seq_one_letter_code
_entity_poly.pdbx_strand_id
1 'polypeptide(L)'
;MRILFIGNSHTYFNDMPHLCAELLRAAGKDVEVTMLTRGGETLHGHILSEQTRFNILFGHYDWVLLQEATGDFPSKAQYMADVTVLKGWCAEA
;
A
#
# COMPACT_ATOMS: atom_id res chain seq x y z
N MET A 1 5.00 8.20 -13.20
CA MET A 1 4.02 7.93 -12.11
C MET A 1 4.57 6.87 -11.17
N ARG A 2 4.54 7.11 -9.90
CA ARG A 2 5.03 6.18 -8.88
C ARG A 2 3.86 5.70 -8.03
N ILE A 3 3.73 4.39 -7.90
CA ILE A 3 2.62 3.75 -7.17
C ILE A 3 3.19 2.85 -6.08
N LEU A 4 2.68 3.00 -4.85
CA LEU A 4 3.02 2.14 -3.73
C LEU A 4 1.82 1.29 -3.35
N PHE A 5 2.01 -0.03 -3.29
CA PHE A 5 1.03 -0.96 -2.76
C PHE A 5 1.43 -1.36 -1.33
N ILE A 6 0.53 -1.18 -0.39
CA ILE A 6 0.72 -1.60 1.01
C ILE A 6 -0.34 -2.65 1.34
N GLY A 7 0.10 -3.84 1.73
CA GLY A 7 -0.84 -4.92 2.02
C GLY A 7 -0.16 -6.18 2.51
N ASN A 8 -0.77 -7.31 2.22
CA ASN A 8 -0.30 -8.64 2.56
C ASN A 8 -0.27 -9.53 1.31
N SER A 9 -0.35 -10.86 1.48
CA SER A 9 -0.30 -11.79 0.35
C SER A 9 -1.42 -11.59 -0.68
N HIS A 10 -2.57 -11.06 -0.29
CA HIS A 10 -3.64 -10.75 -1.25
C HIS A 10 -3.22 -9.68 -2.26
N THR A 11 -2.29 -8.80 -1.89
CA THR A 11 -1.73 -7.81 -2.81
C THR A 11 -0.84 -8.46 -3.86
N TYR A 12 0.05 -9.38 -3.47
CA TYR A 12 1.04 -9.92 -4.41
C TYR A 12 0.65 -11.26 -5.04
N PHE A 13 -0.41 -11.92 -4.57
CA PHE A 13 -0.90 -13.13 -5.24
C PHE A 13 -1.31 -12.80 -6.68
N ASN A 14 -1.03 -13.74 -7.58
CA ASN A 14 -1.25 -13.58 -9.02
C ASN A 14 -0.49 -12.39 -9.62
N ASP A 15 0.54 -11.91 -8.92
CA ASP A 15 1.43 -10.86 -9.44
C ASP A 15 0.69 -9.56 -9.78
N MET A 16 -0.30 -9.18 -8.97
CA MET A 16 -1.20 -8.06 -9.26
C MET A 16 -0.47 -6.71 -9.44
N PRO A 17 0.51 -6.33 -8.59
CA PRO A 17 1.23 -5.06 -8.81
C PRO A 17 1.96 -5.01 -10.15
N HIS A 18 2.56 -6.13 -10.59
CA HIS A 18 3.20 -6.23 -11.89
C HIS A 18 2.17 -6.11 -13.03
N LEU A 19 1.04 -6.79 -12.90
CA LEU A 19 -0.04 -6.70 -13.89
C LEU A 19 -0.57 -5.28 -14.00
N CYS A 20 -0.71 -4.58 -12.89
CA CYS A 20 -1.08 -3.17 -12.87
C CYS A 20 -0.07 -2.32 -13.64
N ALA A 21 1.22 -2.52 -13.42
CA ALA A 21 2.28 -1.83 -14.12
C ALA A 21 2.22 -2.11 -15.63
N GLU A 22 2.04 -3.37 -16.03
CA GLU A 22 1.94 -3.75 -17.43
C GLU A 22 0.75 -3.10 -18.14
N LEU A 23 -0.42 -3.07 -17.48
CA LEU A 23 -1.61 -2.43 -18.02
C LEU A 23 -1.41 -0.92 -18.21
N LEU A 24 -0.80 -0.25 -17.25
CA LEU A 24 -0.54 1.18 -17.33
C LEU A 24 0.48 1.52 -18.42
N ARG A 25 1.53 0.70 -18.54
CA ARG A 25 2.54 0.87 -19.61
C ARG A 25 1.92 0.64 -20.98
N ALA A 26 1.04 -0.37 -21.12
CA ALA A 26 0.31 -0.61 -22.36
C ALA A 26 -0.59 0.57 -22.73
N ALA A 27 -1.07 1.35 -21.78
CA ALA A 27 -1.84 2.56 -21.98
C ALA A 27 -0.96 3.79 -22.22
N GLY A 28 0.36 3.62 -22.36
CA GLY A 28 1.29 4.70 -22.63
C GLY A 28 1.77 5.46 -21.41
N LYS A 29 1.55 4.92 -20.20
CA LYS A 29 2.01 5.56 -18.97
C LYS A 29 3.41 5.08 -18.61
N ASP A 30 4.26 6.01 -18.18
CA ASP A 30 5.54 5.68 -17.55
C ASP A 30 5.28 5.49 -16.05
N VAL A 31 5.47 4.26 -15.56
CA VAL A 31 5.09 3.91 -14.20
C VAL A 31 6.16 3.07 -13.52
N GLU A 32 6.42 3.39 -12.24
CA GLU A 32 7.16 2.55 -11.31
C GLU A 32 6.20 2.08 -10.22
N VAL A 33 6.20 0.79 -9.97
CA VAL A 33 5.36 0.16 -8.95
C VAL A 33 6.25 -0.42 -7.86
N THR A 34 5.97 -0.06 -6.63
CA THR A 34 6.65 -0.58 -5.45
C THR A 34 5.64 -1.28 -4.57
N MET A 35 6.07 -2.36 -3.94
CA MET A 35 5.23 -3.17 -3.07
C MET A 35 5.85 -3.24 -1.68
N LEU A 36 5.08 -2.84 -0.67
CA LEU A 36 5.46 -2.97 0.73
C LEU A 36 4.46 -3.93 1.36
N THR A 37 4.82 -5.21 1.37
CA THR A 37 3.91 -6.28 1.76
C THR A 37 4.58 -7.24 2.72
N ARG A 38 3.74 -7.92 3.51
CA ARG A 38 4.15 -8.99 4.40
C ARG A 38 3.01 -9.99 4.50
N GLY A 39 3.32 -11.27 4.39
CA GLY A 39 2.31 -12.33 4.48
C GLY A 39 1.53 -12.22 5.79
N GLY A 40 0.19 -12.23 5.69
CA GLY A 40 -0.69 -12.14 6.84
C GLY A 40 -0.77 -10.78 7.53
N GLU A 41 -0.08 -9.77 7.03
CA GLU A 41 -0.01 -8.47 7.71
C GLU A 41 -1.32 -7.69 7.62
N THR A 42 -1.60 -6.93 8.69
CA THR A 42 -2.71 -5.98 8.77
C THR A 42 -2.18 -4.55 8.51
N LEU A 43 -3.08 -3.63 8.22
CA LEU A 43 -2.69 -2.21 8.14
C LEU A 43 -2.16 -1.71 9.48
N HIS A 44 -2.70 -2.21 10.59
CA HIS A 44 -2.19 -1.87 11.92
C HIS A 44 -0.71 -2.26 12.07
N GLY A 45 -0.33 -3.45 11.61
CA GLY A 45 1.07 -3.87 11.62
C GLY A 45 1.94 -2.95 10.77
N HIS A 46 1.45 -2.50 9.63
CA HIS A 46 2.18 -1.57 8.77
C HIS A 46 2.39 -0.21 9.42
N ILE A 47 1.42 0.34 10.16
CA ILE A 47 1.60 1.64 10.81
C ILE A 47 2.59 1.60 11.97
N LEU A 48 2.88 0.42 12.50
CA LEU A 48 3.90 0.24 13.54
C LEU A 48 5.33 0.14 12.96
N SER A 49 5.46 0.12 11.65
CA SER A 49 6.74 0.00 10.97
C SER A 49 7.26 1.36 10.52
N GLU A 50 8.45 1.73 10.96
CA GLU A 50 9.12 2.94 10.49
C GLU A 50 9.39 2.88 8.99
N GLN A 51 9.64 1.69 8.45
CA GLN A 51 9.84 1.48 7.03
C GLN A 51 8.63 1.93 6.23
N THR A 52 7.44 1.61 6.68
CA THR A 52 6.19 2.05 6.02
C THR A 52 6.10 3.56 6.01
N ARG A 53 6.31 4.18 7.17
CA ARG A 53 6.24 5.63 7.32
C ARG A 53 7.25 6.35 6.41
N PHE A 54 8.49 5.91 6.45
CA PHE A 54 9.55 6.57 5.66
C PHE A 54 9.37 6.35 4.16
N ASN A 55 8.89 5.19 3.74
CA ASN A 55 8.57 4.97 2.33
C ASN A 55 7.50 5.92 1.84
N ILE A 56 6.44 6.14 2.63
CA ILE A 56 5.39 7.09 2.25
C ILE A 56 5.92 8.51 2.23
N LEU A 57 6.63 8.92 3.29
CA LEU A 57 7.08 10.32 3.43
C LEU A 57 8.12 10.72 2.39
N PHE A 58 9.01 9.81 2.02
CA PHE A 58 10.17 10.14 1.21
C PHE A 58 10.22 9.46 -0.15
N GLY A 59 9.26 8.60 -0.46
CA GLY A 59 9.22 7.86 -1.72
C GLY A 59 8.64 8.63 -2.89
N HIS A 60 8.00 9.75 -2.66
CA HIS A 60 7.38 10.60 -3.69
C HIS A 60 6.40 9.82 -4.57
N TYR A 61 5.49 9.07 -3.93
CA TYR A 61 4.47 8.31 -4.65
C TYR A 61 3.30 9.19 -5.05
N ASP A 62 2.80 8.98 -6.27
CA ASP A 62 1.59 9.63 -6.75
C ASP A 62 0.34 8.93 -6.22
N TRP A 63 0.42 7.60 -6.04
CA TRP A 63 -0.67 6.79 -5.54
C TRP A 63 -0.17 5.84 -4.46
N VAL A 64 -0.94 5.70 -3.40
CA VAL A 64 -0.71 4.71 -2.34
C VAL A 64 -1.99 3.89 -2.21
N LEU A 65 -1.90 2.61 -2.51
CA LEU A 65 -3.03 1.69 -2.44
C LEU A 65 -2.90 0.82 -1.20
N LEU A 66 -3.97 0.75 -0.41
CA LEU A 66 -4.01 0.06 0.87
C LEU A 66 -4.90 -1.17 0.76
N GLN A 67 -4.42 -2.31 1.25
CA GLN A 67 -5.19 -3.54 1.31
C GLN A 67 -5.12 -4.10 2.73
N GLU A 68 -6.29 -4.24 3.36
CA GLU A 68 -6.41 -4.79 4.71
C GLU A 68 -6.49 -6.32 4.69
N ALA A 69 -6.12 -6.95 5.80
CA ALA A 69 -6.28 -8.39 5.97
C ALA A 69 -7.77 -8.76 5.99
N THR A 70 -8.14 -9.77 5.22
CA THR A 70 -9.54 -10.21 5.13
C THR A 70 -9.87 -11.30 6.16
N GLY A 71 -8.90 -12.19 6.47
CA GLY A 71 -9.10 -13.28 7.42
C GLY A 71 -9.14 -12.82 8.88
N ASP A 72 -8.31 -11.85 9.20
CA ASP A 72 -8.18 -11.27 10.56
C ASP A 72 -8.62 -9.80 10.52
N PHE A 73 -9.74 -9.53 9.86
CA PHE A 73 -10.21 -8.17 9.73
C PHE A 73 -10.46 -7.57 11.11
N PRO A 74 -9.82 -6.44 11.43
CA PRO A 74 -10.03 -5.78 12.71
C PRO A 74 -11.43 -5.15 12.78
N SER A 75 -11.79 -4.58 13.91
CA SER A 75 -13.03 -3.82 14.00
C SER A 75 -13.01 -2.67 13.00
N LYS A 76 -14.20 -2.21 12.60
CA LYS A 76 -14.33 -1.04 11.74
C LYS A 76 -13.59 0.17 12.34
N ALA A 77 -13.68 0.35 13.66
CA ALA A 77 -13.01 1.46 14.35
C ALA A 77 -11.48 1.37 14.20
N GLN A 78 -10.90 0.18 14.37
CA GLN A 78 -9.46 -0.03 14.21
C GLN A 78 -9.03 0.20 12.77
N TYR A 79 -9.78 -0.34 11.81
CA TYR A 79 -9.50 -0.12 10.39
C TYR A 79 -9.50 1.37 10.04
N MET A 80 -10.52 2.10 10.47
CA MET A 80 -10.63 3.53 10.20
C MET A 80 -9.50 4.32 10.87
N ALA A 81 -9.09 3.94 12.07
CA ALA A 81 -7.96 4.57 12.76
C ALA A 81 -6.66 4.36 12.00
N ASP A 82 -6.41 3.15 11.52
CA ASP A 82 -5.19 2.80 10.79
C ASP A 82 -5.13 3.53 9.44
N VAL A 83 -6.23 3.57 8.71
CA VAL A 83 -6.32 4.29 7.43
C VAL A 83 -6.10 5.79 7.65
N THR A 84 -6.61 6.35 8.75
CA THR A 84 -6.42 7.76 9.08
C THR A 84 -4.94 8.08 9.30
N VAL A 85 -4.20 7.21 9.99
CA VAL A 85 -2.76 7.39 10.18
C VAL A 85 -2.02 7.38 8.83
N LEU A 86 -2.28 6.37 8.00
CA LEU A 86 -1.64 6.25 6.68
C LEU A 86 -1.98 7.44 5.77
N LYS A 87 -3.24 7.86 5.76
CA LYS A 87 -3.68 9.03 5.01
C LYS A 87 -2.96 10.29 5.48
N GLY A 88 -2.77 10.42 6.80
CA GLY A 88 -2.02 11.54 7.37
C GLY A 88 -0.58 11.59 6.86
N TRP A 89 0.10 10.45 6.80
CA TRP A 89 1.45 10.40 6.24
C TRP A 89 1.48 10.74 4.75
N CYS A 90 0.50 10.30 3.99
CA CYS A 90 0.39 10.65 2.58
C CYS A 90 0.20 12.16 2.39
N ALA A 91 -0.61 12.79 3.24
CA ALA A 91 -0.84 14.23 3.18
C ALA A 91 0.40 15.03 3.58
N GLU A 92 1.23 14.47 4.47
CA GLU A 92 2.48 15.08 4.94
C GLU A 92 3.58 15.04 3.88
N ALA A 93 3.51 14.07 2.97
CA ALA A 93 4.54 13.83 1.96
C ALA A 93 4.60 14.88 0.85
#